data_ed30ae55ab6c7231df9c215c82264356
#
_entry.id   ed30ae55ab6c7231df9c215c82264356
#
_cell.length_a   1.000
_cell.length_b   1.000
_cell.length_c   1.000
_cell.angle_alpha   90.00
_cell.angle_beta   90.00
_cell.angle_gamma   90.00
#
_symmetry.space_group_name_H-M   'P 1'
#
loop_
_entity.id
_entity.type
_entity.pdbx_description
1 polymer ?
#
loop_
_entity_poly.entity_id
_entity_poly.type
_entity_poly.pdbx_seq_one_letter_code
_entity_poly.pdbx_strand_id
1 'polypeptide(L)'
;MLFRSLSYTGGRALEGLQSGLGARRVAPLYGSVDPDLHKPVDPSPQYSADLSYLGTYAPDRQQALEQLFLEPARRAPGKKFVIGGALYPEDFPWSENTWFVRHVPPALHPAFYCSSKLTLSVTRSAMAEMGYCPSGRLFEAAACETPVVSDHWEGLEEFFEPGREILIAAQAGDVVDALALPTDELRRIGSAARERVLDEHTSDHRSRELIRLLEASA
;
A
#
# COMPACT_ATOMS: atom_id res chain seq x y z
N MET A 1 -3.00 37.18 -1.39
CA MET A 1 -3.20 35.90 -0.72
C MET A 1 -2.21 34.89 -1.32
N LEU A 2 -1.31 34.33 -0.52
CA LEU A 2 -0.37 33.32 -1.00
C LEU A 2 -1.11 31.99 -1.09
N PHE A 3 -1.41 31.51 -2.31
CA PHE A 3 -1.97 30.18 -2.50
C PHE A 3 -0.91 29.13 -2.15
N ARG A 4 -1.17 28.38 -1.09
CA ARG A 4 -0.34 27.27 -0.62
C ARG A 4 -1.09 25.97 -0.84
N SER A 5 -0.39 24.96 -1.25
CA SER A 5 -0.98 23.65 -1.44
C SER A 5 -0.11 22.58 -0.82
N LEU A 6 -0.73 21.66 -0.11
CA LEU A 6 -0.13 20.41 0.34
C LEU A 6 -0.70 19.28 -0.49
N SER A 7 0.14 18.34 -0.87
CA SER A 7 -0.26 17.19 -1.66
C SER A 7 0.20 15.90 -0.97
N TYR A 8 -0.66 14.90 -0.94
CA TYR A 8 -0.28 13.56 -0.48
C TYR A 8 0.53 12.77 -1.53
N THR A 9 0.75 13.36 -2.71
CA THR A 9 1.60 12.83 -3.78
C THR A 9 2.68 13.86 -4.08
N GLY A 10 3.92 13.41 -4.20
CA GLY A 10 5.07 14.24 -4.56
C GLY A 10 5.30 14.31 -6.07
N GLY A 11 6.57 14.35 -6.47
CA GLY A 11 6.99 14.26 -7.87
C GLY A 11 6.31 15.26 -8.79
N ARG A 12 5.90 14.80 -9.97
CA ARG A 12 5.24 15.62 -11.00
C ARG A 12 3.93 16.26 -10.57
N ALA A 13 3.27 15.71 -9.53
CA ALA A 13 2.04 16.31 -9.00
C ALA A 13 2.30 17.71 -8.42
N LEU A 14 3.46 17.94 -7.79
CA LEU A 14 3.83 19.25 -7.26
C LEU A 14 4.07 20.27 -8.38
N GLU A 15 4.73 19.86 -9.46
CA GLU A 15 4.94 20.68 -10.66
C GLU A 15 3.60 21.06 -11.31
N GLY A 16 2.66 20.10 -11.40
CA GLY A 16 1.33 20.34 -11.92
C GLY A 16 0.53 21.33 -11.08
N LEU A 17 0.65 21.29 -9.76
CA LEU A 17 0.02 22.28 -8.86
C LEU A 17 0.60 23.68 -9.06
N GLN A 18 1.90 23.80 -9.28
CA GLN A 18 2.55 25.09 -9.53
C GLN A 18 2.22 25.64 -10.92
N SER A 19 2.46 24.87 -11.97
CA SER A 19 2.33 25.33 -13.35
C SER A 19 0.87 25.38 -13.83
N GLY A 20 0.05 24.39 -13.46
CA GLY A 20 -1.34 24.28 -13.91
C GLY A 20 -2.35 25.06 -13.07
N LEU A 21 -2.14 25.13 -11.76
CA LEU A 21 -3.07 25.78 -10.82
C LEU A 21 -2.53 27.07 -10.20
N GLY A 22 -1.28 27.47 -10.53
CA GLY A 22 -0.68 28.71 -10.05
C GLY A 22 -0.36 28.70 -8.54
N ALA A 23 -0.19 27.52 -7.93
CA ALA A 23 0.20 27.41 -6.53
C ALA A 23 1.62 27.96 -6.34
N ARG A 24 1.80 28.96 -5.48
CA ARG A 24 3.10 29.60 -5.28
C ARG A 24 4.04 28.82 -4.40
N ARG A 25 3.49 28.05 -3.46
CA ARG A 25 4.24 27.16 -2.57
C ARG A 25 3.54 25.82 -2.52
N VAL A 26 4.25 24.77 -2.86
CA VAL A 26 3.75 23.40 -2.87
C VAL A 26 4.75 22.55 -2.11
N ALA A 27 4.24 21.68 -1.25
CA ALA A 27 5.04 20.67 -0.57
C ALA A 27 4.27 19.36 -0.49
N PRO A 28 4.95 18.21 -0.49
CA PRO A 28 4.30 16.96 -0.18
C PRO A 28 3.98 16.91 1.33
N LEU A 29 2.86 16.31 1.66
CA LEU A 29 2.51 15.86 3.01
C LEU A 29 1.88 14.48 2.85
N TYR A 30 2.71 13.47 2.91
CA TYR A 30 2.34 12.10 2.64
C TYR A 30 1.39 11.54 3.69
N GLY A 31 0.77 10.39 3.36
CA GLY A 31 0.02 9.61 4.32
C GLY A 31 0.87 9.16 5.50
N SER A 32 0.20 8.70 6.53
CA SER A 32 0.82 8.23 7.76
C SER A 32 -0.04 7.15 8.40
N VAL A 33 0.48 6.55 9.46
CA VAL A 33 -0.23 5.57 10.25
C VAL A 33 -0.31 6.03 11.70
N ASP A 34 -1.41 5.68 12.36
CA ASP A 34 -1.54 5.74 13.81
C ASP A 34 -1.10 4.35 14.37
N PRO A 35 0.04 4.27 15.08
CA PRO A 35 0.56 3.01 15.59
C PRO A 35 -0.27 2.43 16.75
N ASP A 36 -1.17 3.20 17.33
CA ASP A 36 -2.11 2.68 18.32
C ASP A 36 -3.27 1.92 17.66
N LEU A 37 -3.63 2.31 16.45
CA LEU A 37 -4.66 1.66 15.64
C LEU A 37 -4.09 0.53 14.77
N HIS A 38 -2.97 0.78 14.06
CA HIS A 38 -2.34 -0.17 13.16
C HIS A 38 -1.10 -0.77 13.84
N LYS A 39 -1.25 -1.97 14.32
CA LYS A 39 -0.23 -2.77 15.00
C LYS A 39 -0.51 -4.25 14.83
N PRO A 40 0.46 -5.12 15.12
CA PRO A 40 0.22 -6.56 15.17
C PRO A 40 -0.92 -6.91 16.12
N VAL A 41 -1.88 -7.70 15.62
CA VAL A 41 -3.03 -8.24 16.36
C VAL A 41 -3.19 -9.71 16.01
N ASP A 42 -4.00 -10.43 16.81
CA ASP A 42 -4.30 -11.83 16.53
C ASP A 42 -4.98 -12.00 15.16
N PRO A 43 -4.52 -12.95 14.34
CA PRO A 43 -5.14 -13.25 13.06
C PRO A 43 -6.60 -13.67 13.19
N SER A 44 -7.43 -13.26 12.24
CA SER A 44 -8.83 -13.67 12.14
C SER A 44 -9.00 -14.75 11.06
N PRO A 45 -9.55 -15.94 11.36
CA PRO A 45 -9.73 -17.01 10.39
C PRO A 45 -10.50 -16.59 9.13
N GLN A 46 -11.42 -15.63 9.24
CA GLN A 46 -12.21 -15.13 8.10
C GLN A 46 -11.37 -14.41 7.05
N TYR A 47 -10.21 -13.85 7.43
CA TYR A 47 -9.30 -13.13 6.55
C TYR A 47 -8.03 -13.92 6.21
N SER A 48 -7.91 -15.15 6.75
CA SER A 48 -6.72 -15.98 6.49
C SER A 48 -6.44 -16.12 5.00
N ALA A 49 -5.23 -15.77 4.57
CA ALA A 49 -4.79 -15.80 3.17
C ALA A 49 -3.29 -16.06 3.05
N ASP A 50 -2.86 -16.60 1.89
CA ASP A 50 -1.45 -16.55 1.47
C ASP A 50 -1.15 -15.16 0.90
N LEU A 51 -2.05 -14.59 0.08
CA LEU A 51 -1.97 -13.21 -0.40
C LEU A 51 -3.30 -12.50 -0.20
N SER A 52 -3.26 -11.29 0.38
CA SER A 52 -4.42 -10.42 0.46
C SER A 52 -4.24 -9.15 -0.37
N TYR A 53 -5.35 -8.53 -0.72
CA TYR A 53 -5.40 -7.19 -1.27
C TYR A 53 -6.57 -6.43 -0.63
N LEU A 54 -6.30 -5.26 -0.07
CA LEU A 54 -7.32 -4.38 0.50
C LEU A 54 -7.46 -3.13 -0.35
N GLY A 55 -8.59 -2.98 -1.05
CA GLY A 55 -8.80 -1.78 -1.86
C GLY A 55 -10.14 -1.76 -2.57
N THR A 56 -10.71 -0.57 -2.68
CA THR A 56 -11.86 -0.31 -3.54
C THR A 56 -11.46 -0.50 -5.00
N TYR A 57 -12.32 -1.17 -5.76
CA TYR A 57 -12.09 -1.33 -7.20
C TYR A 57 -12.00 0.02 -7.90
N ALA A 58 -11.12 0.09 -8.87
CA ALA A 58 -11.01 1.20 -9.81
C ALA A 58 -10.53 0.64 -11.17
N PRO A 59 -11.14 1.04 -12.29
CA PRO A 59 -10.82 0.51 -13.61
C PRO A 59 -9.35 0.66 -13.99
N ASP A 60 -8.70 1.74 -13.55
CA ASP A 60 -7.29 2.02 -13.77
C ASP A 60 -6.33 1.11 -12.97
N ARG A 61 -6.85 0.24 -12.11
CA ARG A 61 -6.10 -0.82 -11.43
C ARG A 61 -6.32 -2.21 -12.02
N GLN A 62 -7.30 -2.37 -12.93
CA GLN A 62 -7.68 -3.69 -13.43
C GLN A 62 -6.49 -4.43 -14.03
N GLN A 63 -5.71 -3.79 -14.86
CA GLN A 63 -4.55 -4.42 -15.49
C GLN A 63 -3.52 -4.92 -14.47
N ALA A 64 -3.21 -4.10 -13.47
CA ALA A 64 -2.26 -4.47 -12.43
C ALA A 64 -2.83 -5.56 -11.50
N LEU A 65 -4.13 -5.54 -11.18
CA LEU A 65 -4.78 -6.62 -10.43
C LEU A 65 -4.82 -7.92 -11.22
N GLU A 66 -5.06 -7.86 -12.53
CA GLU A 66 -4.98 -9.05 -13.39
C GLU A 66 -3.57 -9.66 -13.34
N GLN A 67 -2.55 -8.82 -13.48
CA GLN A 67 -1.16 -9.25 -13.58
C GLN A 67 -0.56 -9.67 -12.22
N LEU A 68 -0.86 -8.97 -11.13
CA LEU A 68 -0.20 -9.14 -9.84
C LEU A 68 -1.07 -9.85 -8.78
N PHE A 69 -2.35 -10.11 -9.07
CA PHE A 69 -3.22 -10.81 -8.15
C PHE A 69 -3.91 -12.02 -8.80
N LEU A 70 -4.65 -11.83 -9.89
CA LEU A 70 -5.47 -12.90 -10.47
C LEU A 70 -4.62 -13.94 -11.21
N GLU A 71 -3.64 -13.50 -11.99
CA GLU A 71 -2.73 -14.45 -12.67
C GLU A 71 -1.85 -15.24 -11.67
N PRO A 72 -1.26 -14.65 -10.62
CA PRO A 72 -0.65 -15.41 -9.53
C PRO A 72 -1.62 -16.40 -8.86
N ALA A 73 -2.88 -16.02 -8.65
CA ALA A 73 -3.88 -16.93 -8.09
C ALA A 73 -4.10 -18.16 -8.97
N ARG A 74 -4.21 -17.98 -10.29
CA ARG A 74 -4.34 -19.09 -11.26
C ARG A 74 -3.09 -19.98 -11.30
N ARG A 75 -1.88 -19.39 -11.16
CA ARG A 75 -0.62 -20.14 -11.16
C ARG A 75 -0.34 -20.87 -9.85
N ALA A 76 -0.97 -20.46 -8.75
CA ALA A 76 -0.80 -21.05 -7.43
C ALA A 76 -2.15 -21.57 -6.87
N PRO A 77 -2.79 -22.59 -7.49
CA PRO A 77 -4.14 -23.03 -7.12
C PRO A 77 -4.23 -23.60 -5.70
N GLY A 78 -3.10 -24.06 -5.13
CA GLY A 78 -3.02 -24.53 -3.74
C GLY A 78 -2.90 -23.42 -2.69
N LYS A 79 -2.87 -22.15 -3.11
CA LYS A 79 -2.78 -20.98 -2.24
C LYS A 79 -4.14 -20.29 -2.13
N LYS A 80 -4.35 -19.60 -1.01
CA LYS A 80 -5.58 -18.84 -0.75
C LYS A 80 -5.34 -17.34 -0.96
N PHE A 81 -6.19 -16.74 -1.78
CA PHE A 81 -6.16 -15.31 -2.11
C PHE A 81 -7.41 -14.64 -1.55
N VAL A 82 -7.27 -13.44 -0.95
CA VAL A 82 -8.40 -12.69 -0.40
C VAL A 82 -8.36 -11.24 -0.89
N ILE A 83 -9.45 -10.80 -1.47
CA ILE A 83 -9.70 -9.37 -1.77
C ILE A 83 -10.69 -8.81 -0.77
N GLY A 84 -10.31 -7.75 -0.08
CA GLY A 84 -11.20 -6.91 0.73
C GLY A 84 -11.47 -5.58 0.05
N GLY A 85 -12.73 -5.15 -0.07
CA GLY A 85 -13.04 -3.85 -0.66
C GLY A 85 -14.44 -3.76 -1.24
N ALA A 86 -14.68 -2.69 -2.00
CA ALA A 86 -15.98 -2.41 -2.57
C ALA A 86 -15.90 -2.09 -4.08
N LEU A 87 -17.05 -1.98 -4.71
CA LEU A 87 -17.23 -1.56 -6.12
C LEU A 87 -16.66 -2.52 -7.17
N TYR A 88 -16.36 -3.76 -6.82
CA TYR A 88 -15.97 -4.77 -7.80
C TYR A 88 -17.16 -5.08 -8.71
N PRO A 89 -16.97 -5.07 -10.05
CA PRO A 89 -18.05 -5.36 -10.97
C PRO A 89 -18.49 -6.84 -10.88
N GLU A 90 -19.71 -7.13 -11.32
CA GLU A 90 -20.26 -8.48 -11.28
C GLU A 90 -19.48 -9.47 -12.16
N ASP A 91 -18.95 -8.98 -13.27
CA ASP A 91 -18.14 -9.73 -14.24
C ASP A 91 -16.64 -9.71 -13.92
N PHE A 92 -16.25 -9.32 -12.69
CA PHE A 92 -14.85 -9.35 -12.29
C PHE A 92 -14.31 -10.79 -12.41
N PRO A 93 -13.12 -11.01 -13.02
CA PRO A 93 -12.66 -12.35 -13.41
C PRO A 93 -12.07 -13.13 -12.23
N TRP A 94 -12.90 -13.44 -11.24
CA TRP A 94 -12.53 -14.20 -10.04
C TRP A 94 -11.88 -15.53 -10.39
N SER A 95 -10.81 -15.91 -9.69
CA SER A 95 -10.26 -17.26 -9.72
C SER A 95 -10.85 -18.10 -8.58
N GLU A 96 -10.88 -19.44 -8.75
CA GLU A 96 -11.51 -20.38 -7.83
C GLU A 96 -10.97 -20.31 -6.40
N ASN A 97 -9.71 -19.94 -6.25
CA ASN A 97 -9.01 -19.80 -4.97
C ASN A 97 -8.97 -18.36 -4.45
N THR A 98 -9.87 -17.49 -4.95
CA THR A 98 -10.01 -16.10 -4.51
C THR A 98 -11.31 -15.91 -3.74
N TRP A 99 -11.20 -15.39 -2.52
CA TRP A 99 -12.34 -15.02 -1.66
C TRP A 99 -12.52 -13.51 -1.65
N PHE A 100 -13.75 -13.07 -1.74
CA PHE A 100 -14.12 -11.67 -1.73
C PHE A 100 -14.84 -11.28 -0.44
N VAL A 101 -14.32 -10.23 0.22
CA VAL A 101 -14.92 -9.60 1.38
C VAL A 101 -15.39 -8.21 0.97
N ARG A 102 -16.68 -8.04 0.74
CA ARG A 102 -17.29 -6.82 0.18
C ARG A 102 -16.92 -5.54 0.92
N HIS A 103 -16.70 -5.61 2.23
CA HIS A 103 -16.29 -4.47 3.04
C HIS A 103 -15.51 -4.96 4.25
N VAL A 104 -14.34 -4.38 4.46
CA VAL A 104 -13.56 -4.54 5.69
C VAL A 104 -13.63 -3.21 6.44
N PRO A 105 -14.32 -3.14 7.58
CA PRO A 105 -14.36 -1.90 8.37
C PRO A 105 -12.95 -1.46 8.78
N PRO A 106 -12.65 -0.14 8.81
CA PRO A 106 -11.31 0.36 9.16
C PRO A 106 -10.75 -0.19 10.48
N ALA A 107 -11.60 -0.38 11.49
CA ALA A 107 -11.20 -0.98 12.77
C ALA A 107 -10.73 -2.45 12.64
N LEU A 108 -11.03 -3.13 11.54
CA LEU A 108 -10.62 -4.52 11.26
C LEU A 108 -9.47 -4.60 10.24
N HIS A 109 -8.94 -3.49 9.72
CA HIS A 109 -7.79 -3.49 8.83
C HIS A 109 -6.57 -4.18 9.46
N PRO A 110 -6.22 -3.95 10.75
CA PRO A 110 -5.11 -4.69 11.37
C PRO A 110 -5.33 -6.21 11.35
N ALA A 111 -6.53 -6.68 11.70
CA ALA A 111 -6.84 -8.10 11.67
C ALA A 111 -6.81 -8.67 10.24
N PHE A 112 -7.22 -7.88 9.23
CA PHE A 112 -7.14 -8.26 7.83
C PHE A 112 -5.67 -8.45 7.39
N TYR A 113 -4.80 -7.48 7.68
CA TYR A 113 -3.39 -7.57 7.34
C TYR A 113 -2.69 -8.70 8.09
N CYS A 114 -2.83 -8.78 9.40
CA CYS A 114 -2.18 -9.81 10.22
C CYS A 114 -2.65 -11.25 9.92
N SER A 115 -3.74 -11.41 9.19
CA SER A 115 -4.25 -12.73 8.77
C SER A 115 -3.65 -13.25 7.47
N SER A 116 -2.79 -12.48 6.83
CA SER A 116 -2.19 -12.79 5.53
C SER A 116 -0.68 -13.00 5.66
N LYS A 117 -0.14 -13.94 4.88
CA LYS A 117 1.33 -14.10 4.79
C LYS A 117 1.98 -12.92 4.08
N LEU A 118 1.30 -12.41 3.04
CA LEU A 118 1.67 -11.26 2.23
C LEU A 118 0.42 -10.42 1.96
N THR A 119 0.61 -9.12 1.77
CA THR A 119 -0.43 -8.26 1.21
C THR A 119 0.08 -7.54 -0.03
N LEU A 120 -0.78 -7.43 -1.04
CA LEU A 120 -0.47 -6.73 -2.28
C LEU A 120 -0.85 -5.24 -2.15
N SER A 121 0.01 -4.37 -2.63
CA SER A 121 -0.30 -2.97 -2.89
C SER A 121 -0.20 -2.68 -4.37
N VAL A 122 -1.29 -2.22 -4.98
CA VAL A 122 -1.35 -1.80 -6.38
C VAL A 122 -1.68 -0.32 -6.43
N THR A 123 -0.83 0.42 -7.10
CA THR A 123 -0.97 1.87 -7.28
C THR A 123 -1.88 2.17 -8.47
N ARG A 124 -2.64 3.25 -8.40
CA ARG A 124 -3.40 3.74 -9.56
C ARG A 124 -2.43 4.25 -10.62
N SER A 125 -2.64 3.89 -11.88
CA SER A 125 -1.71 4.23 -12.98
C SER A 125 -1.42 5.73 -13.04
N ALA A 126 -2.45 6.58 -12.95
CA ALA A 126 -2.28 8.02 -12.94
C ALA A 126 -1.44 8.55 -11.74
N MET A 127 -1.43 7.84 -10.61
CA MET A 127 -0.60 8.21 -9.47
C MET A 127 0.84 7.70 -9.65
N ALA A 128 1.01 6.48 -10.15
CA ALA A 128 2.32 5.92 -10.45
C ALA A 128 3.09 6.76 -11.48
N GLU A 129 2.40 7.31 -12.48
CA GLU A 129 2.97 8.24 -13.47
C GLU A 129 3.48 9.54 -12.84
N MET A 130 2.87 10.00 -11.75
CA MET A 130 3.32 11.20 -11.02
C MET A 130 4.56 10.94 -10.16
N GLY A 131 4.78 9.69 -9.75
CA GLY A 131 5.82 9.33 -8.80
C GLY A 131 5.51 9.78 -7.37
N TYR A 132 6.33 9.34 -6.42
CA TYR A 132 6.25 9.73 -4.99
C TYR A 132 4.82 9.68 -4.43
N CYS A 133 4.16 8.54 -4.64
CA CYS A 133 2.72 8.38 -4.36
C CYS A 133 2.42 7.22 -3.38
N PRO A 134 3.00 7.23 -2.17
CA PRO A 134 2.77 6.14 -1.22
C PRO A 134 1.30 6.05 -0.85
N SER A 135 0.72 4.87 -1.04
CA SER A 135 -0.63 4.57 -0.56
C SER A 135 -0.61 4.43 0.98
N GLY A 136 -1.64 4.90 1.67
CA GLY A 136 -1.82 4.67 3.11
C GLY A 136 -1.73 3.19 3.48
N ARG A 137 -2.16 2.31 2.60
CA ARG A 137 -2.09 0.85 2.74
C ARG A 137 -0.66 0.34 3.00
N LEU A 138 0.36 0.95 2.37
CA LEU A 138 1.76 0.59 2.60
C LEU A 138 2.14 0.77 4.06
N PHE A 139 1.79 1.91 4.63
CA PHE A 139 2.09 2.24 6.02
C PHE A 139 1.24 1.41 7.00
N GLU A 140 -0.05 1.21 6.68
CA GLU A 140 -0.97 0.42 7.52
C GLU A 140 -0.52 -1.05 7.62
N ALA A 141 -0.21 -1.69 6.48
CA ALA A 141 0.25 -3.07 6.44
C ALA A 141 1.62 -3.25 7.12
N ALA A 142 2.56 -2.34 6.85
CA ALA A 142 3.87 -2.34 7.46
C ALA A 142 3.79 -2.17 8.99
N ALA A 143 2.95 -1.25 9.48
CA ALA A 143 2.73 -1.09 10.92
C ALA A 143 2.13 -2.34 11.58
N CYS A 144 1.35 -3.12 10.83
CA CYS A 144 0.84 -4.43 11.25
C CYS A 144 1.87 -5.58 11.09
N GLU A 145 3.12 -5.27 10.73
CA GLU A 145 4.19 -6.26 10.50
C GLU A 145 3.86 -7.28 9.39
N THR A 146 2.97 -6.91 8.48
CA THR A 146 2.59 -7.74 7.34
C THR A 146 3.46 -7.37 6.14
N PRO A 147 4.25 -8.31 5.58
CA PRO A 147 5.09 -8.05 4.43
C PRO A 147 4.26 -7.60 3.23
N VAL A 148 4.73 -6.57 2.53
CA VAL A 148 4.04 -6.01 1.36
C VAL A 148 4.79 -6.40 0.10
N VAL A 149 4.04 -6.84 -0.91
CA VAL A 149 4.48 -6.87 -2.31
C VAL A 149 3.77 -5.75 -3.06
N SER A 150 4.51 -4.94 -3.80
CA SER A 150 3.98 -3.74 -4.48
C SER A 150 4.45 -3.67 -5.93
N ASP A 151 3.65 -3.04 -6.78
CA ASP A 151 4.13 -2.48 -8.03
C ASP A 151 5.20 -1.40 -7.75
N HIS A 152 6.08 -1.16 -8.75
CA HIS A 152 7.10 -0.11 -8.65
C HIS A 152 6.58 1.22 -9.20
N TRP A 153 6.98 2.31 -8.55
CA TRP A 153 6.79 3.68 -9.01
C TRP A 153 7.97 4.54 -8.54
N GLU A 154 8.24 5.64 -9.25
CA GLU A 154 9.36 6.55 -8.99
C GLU A 154 9.30 7.11 -7.56
N GLY A 155 10.38 6.92 -6.79
CA GLY A 155 10.52 7.40 -5.41
C GLY A 155 9.98 6.46 -4.34
N LEU A 156 9.60 5.21 -4.68
CA LEU A 156 9.19 4.22 -3.69
C LEU A 156 10.30 3.97 -2.66
N GLU A 157 11.54 4.00 -3.12
CA GLU A 157 12.75 3.75 -2.34
C GLU A 157 12.99 4.77 -1.21
N GLU A 158 12.35 5.94 -1.30
CA GLU A 158 12.38 6.92 -0.19
C GLU A 158 11.52 6.51 1.00
N PHE A 159 10.57 5.61 0.77
CA PHE A 159 9.63 5.14 1.80
C PHE A 159 10.02 3.77 2.34
N PHE A 160 10.48 2.87 1.47
CA PHE A 160 10.83 1.49 1.82
C PHE A 160 12.00 1.00 0.98
N GLU A 161 12.94 0.29 1.58
CA GLU A 161 14.06 -0.35 0.92
C GLU A 161 13.63 -1.66 0.23
N PRO A 162 13.68 -1.73 -1.14
CA PRO A 162 13.31 -2.94 -1.87
C PRO A 162 14.14 -4.15 -1.45
N GLY A 163 13.48 -5.30 -1.28
CA GLY A 163 14.11 -6.57 -0.86
C GLY A 163 14.38 -6.66 0.64
N ARG A 164 14.35 -5.57 1.38
CA ARG A 164 14.54 -5.54 2.82
C ARG A 164 13.27 -5.20 3.59
N GLU A 165 12.52 -4.19 3.14
CA GLU A 165 11.36 -3.62 3.80
C GLU A 165 10.09 -3.81 2.96
N ILE A 166 10.26 -4.00 1.64
CA ILE A 166 9.16 -4.21 0.70
C ILE A 166 9.62 -5.12 -0.43
N LEU A 167 8.71 -5.95 -0.97
CA LEU A 167 8.95 -6.74 -2.17
C LEU A 167 8.37 -6.01 -3.39
N ILE A 168 9.08 -6.04 -4.51
CA ILE A 168 8.63 -5.42 -5.76
C ILE A 168 8.23 -6.50 -6.75
N ALA A 169 7.09 -6.32 -7.39
CA ALA A 169 6.59 -7.19 -8.44
C ALA A 169 6.26 -6.40 -9.71
N ALA A 170 6.80 -6.81 -10.82
CA ALA A 170 6.50 -6.30 -12.16
C ALA A 170 5.60 -7.26 -12.95
N GLN A 171 5.55 -8.52 -12.57
CA GLN A 171 4.83 -9.60 -13.26
C GLN A 171 4.36 -10.69 -12.29
N ALA A 172 3.46 -11.55 -12.76
CA ALA A 172 2.89 -12.62 -11.95
C ALA A 172 3.92 -13.57 -11.33
N GLY A 173 5.03 -13.82 -12.03
CA GLY A 173 6.12 -14.66 -11.54
C GLY A 173 6.72 -14.14 -10.24
N ASP A 174 6.94 -12.83 -10.16
CA ASP A 174 7.54 -12.18 -8.98
C ASP A 174 6.67 -12.38 -7.73
N VAL A 175 5.34 -12.33 -7.89
CA VAL A 175 4.39 -12.58 -6.79
C VAL A 175 4.39 -14.05 -6.39
N VAL A 176 4.48 -14.99 -7.36
CA VAL A 176 4.58 -16.42 -7.07
C VAL A 176 5.86 -16.73 -6.32
N ASP A 177 6.98 -16.11 -6.72
CA ASP A 177 8.27 -16.26 -6.03
C ASP A 177 8.21 -15.68 -4.61
N ALA A 178 7.57 -14.52 -4.42
CA ALA A 178 7.34 -13.94 -3.10
C ALA A 178 6.50 -14.86 -2.20
N LEU A 179 5.47 -15.51 -2.74
CA LEU A 179 4.64 -16.49 -2.01
C LEU A 179 5.40 -17.76 -1.62
N ALA A 180 6.51 -18.06 -2.31
CA ALA A 180 7.38 -19.20 -2.04
C ALA A 180 8.48 -18.90 -1.01
N LEU A 181 8.67 -17.64 -0.61
CA LEU A 181 9.68 -17.26 0.38
C LEU A 181 9.44 -17.97 1.71
N PRO A 182 10.52 -18.33 2.42
CA PRO A 182 10.44 -18.89 3.76
C PRO A 182 9.73 -17.94 4.73
N THR A 183 8.99 -18.49 5.68
CA THR A 183 8.26 -17.70 6.68
C THR A 183 9.16 -16.75 7.47
N ASP A 184 10.39 -17.18 7.78
CA ASP A 184 11.35 -16.34 8.53
C ASP A 184 11.85 -15.16 7.70
N GLU A 185 11.98 -15.34 6.39
CA GLU A 185 12.33 -14.24 5.48
C GLU A 185 11.18 -13.23 5.39
N LEU A 186 9.95 -13.70 5.22
CA LEU A 186 8.78 -12.83 5.23
C LEU A 186 8.65 -12.07 6.55
N ARG A 187 8.87 -12.75 7.67
CA ARG A 187 8.84 -12.10 8.99
C ARG A 187 9.92 -11.02 9.11
N ARG A 188 11.14 -11.29 8.63
CA ARG A 188 12.23 -10.32 8.63
C ARG A 188 11.86 -9.07 7.82
N ILE A 189 11.25 -9.23 6.65
CA ILE A 189 10.80 -8.12 5.81
C ILE A 189 9.68 -7.32 6.52
N GLY A 190 8.69 -8.00 7.08
CA GLY A 190 7.60 -7.33 7.82
C GLY A 190 8.09 -6.54 9.02
N SER A 191 9.04 -7.10 9.81
CA SER A 191 9.62 -6.42 10.96
C SER A 191 10.44 -5.19 10.53
N ALA A 192 11.25 -5.29 9.47
CA ALA A 192 12.01 -4.17 8.95
C ALA A 192 11.10 -3.05 8.41
N ALA A 193 10.02 -3.41 7.69
CA ALA A 193 9.02 -2.46 7.22
C ALA A 193 8.33 -1.74 8.39
N ARG A 194 8.01 -2.47 9.46
CA ARG A 194 7.41 -1.88 10.66
C ARG A 194 8.35 -0.90 11.35
N GLU A 195 9.64 -1.24 11.53
CA GLU A 195 10.64 -0.31 12.08
C GLU A 195 10.68 0.99 11.25
N ARG A 196 10.80 0.89 9.93
CA ARG A 196 10.77 2.05 9.02
C ARG A 196 9.57 2.95 9.25
N VAL A 197 8.37 2.37 9.31
CA VAL A 197 7.13 3.13 9.45
C VAL A 197 7.02 3.79 10.82
N LEU A 198 7.41 3.11 11.87
CA LEU A 198 7.39 3.67 13.22
C LEU A 198 8.40 4.82 13.39
N ASP A 199 9.55 4.72 12.73
CA ASP A 199 10.62 5.72 12.82
C ASP A 199 10.35 6.96 11.94
N GLU A 200 9.57 6.85 10.84
CA GLU A 200 9.51 7.94 9.86
C GLU A 200 8.08 8.31 9.40
N HIS A 201 7.08 7.42 9.56
CA HIS A 201 5.79 7.57 8.88
C HIS A 201 4.57 7.52 9.80
N THR A 202 4.73 7.82 11.09
CA THR A 202 3.61 7.93 12.02
C THR A 202 2.86 9.26 11.87
N SER A 203 1.65 9.33 12.40
CA SER A 203 0.84 10.54 12.46
C SER A 203 1.55 11.68 13.21
N ASP A 204 2.36 11.35 14.23
CA ASP A 204 3.21 12.32 14.94
C ASP A 204 4.27 12.93 14.04
N HIS A 205 4.93 12.12 13.19
CA HIS A 205 5.92 12.63 12.23
C HIS A 205 5.25 13.60 11.23
N ARG A 206 4.08 13.24 10.71
CA ARG A 206 3.35 14.11 9.78
C ARG A 206 2.83 15.39 10.42
N SER A 207 2.42 15.32 11.69
CA SER A 207 2.02 16.51 12.44
C SER A 207 3.18 17.49 12.63
N ARG A 208 4.35 17.00 12.98
CA ARG A 208 5.58 17.84 13.10
C ARG A 208 6.02 18.39 11.74
N GLU A 209 5.90 17.60 10.67
CA GLU A 209 6.19 18.05 9.30
C GLU A 209 5.23 19.17 8.88
N LEU A 210 3.92 18.99 9.12
CA LEU A 210 2.91 20.01 8.84
C LEU A 210 3.22 21.33 9.57
N ILE A 211 3.54 21.27 10.86
CA ILE A 211 3.88 22.46 11.65
C ILE A 211 5.10 23.16 11.02
N ARG A 212 6.16 22.43 10.72
CA ARG A 212 7.36 23.00 10.07
C ARG A 212 7.04 23.67 8.73
N LEU A 213 6.20 23.03 7.89
CA LEU A 213 5.78 23.60 6.61
C LEU A 213 4.96 24.89 6.77
N LEU A 214 4.16 24.99 7.83
CA LEU A 214 3.39 26.19 8.14
C LEU A 214 4.29 27.32 8.67
N GLU A 215 5.21 27.05 9.58
CA GLU A 215 6.15 28.00 10.16
C GLU A 215 7.15 28.55 9.13
N ALA A 216 7.74 27.68 8.29
CA ALA A 216 8.64 28.09 7.21
C ALA A 216 7.95 29.01 6.18
N SER A 217 6.69 29.21 6.35
CA SER A 217 5.82 29.94 5.43
C SER A 217 5.30 31.25 6.04
N ALA A 218 5.57 31.52 7.30
CA ALA A 218 5.22 32.78 7.95
C ALA A 218 6.27 33.86 7.62
#